data_b87156ed58d88ad8ca719b69bde4a2e2
#
_entry.id   b87156ed58d88ad8ca719b69bde4a2e2
#
_cell.length_a   1.000
_cell.length_b   1.000
_cell.length_c   1.000
_cell.angle_alpha   90.00
_cell.angle_beta   90.00
_cell.angle_gamma   90.00
#
_symmetry.space_group_name_H-M   'P 1'
#
loop_
_entity.id
_entity.type
_entity.pdbx_description
1 polymer ?
#
loop_
_entity_poly.entity_id
_entity_poly.type
_entity_poly.pdbx_seq_one_letter_code
_entity_poly.pdbx_strand_id
1 'polypeptide(L)' 'MEHFVQLHIEKLPEGGFLATSDEVQGLVAQGWTLQETIEIARDVARKLIEAQSHHSK' A
#
# COMPACT_ATOMS: atom_id res chain seq x y z
N MET A 1 -16.36 -8.76 -5.63
CA MET A 1 -16.52 -7.84 -4.51
C MET A 1 -15.34 -6.91 -4.39
N GLU A 2 -15.62 -5.66 -4.21
CA GLU A 2 -14.56 -4.67 -4.14
C GLU A 2 -14.12 -4.40 -2.72
N HIS A 3 -12.85 -4.20 -2.58
CA HIS A 3 -12.29 -3.78 -1.31
C HIS A 3 -11.70 -2.40 -1.45
N PHE A 4 -12.05 -1.53 -0.53
CA PHE A 4 -11.46 -0.21 -0.48
C PHE A 4 -10.47 -0.19 0.67
N VAL A 5 -9.24 0.13 0.34
CA VAL A 5 -8.19 0.24 1.34
C VAL A 5 -7.86 1.71 1.49
N GLN A 6 -7.95 2.18 2.71
CA GLN A 6 -7.65 3.57 2.99
C GLN A 6 -6.14 3.75 3.11
N LEU A 7 -5.62 4.68 2.33
CA LEU A 7 -4.20 4.96 2.32
C LEU A 7 -3.93 6.31 2.93
N HIS A 8 -2.87 6.40 3.69
CA HIS A 8 -2.34 7.65 4.18
C HIS A 8 -1.17 8.03 3.30
N ILE A 9 -1.28 9.17 2.64
CA ILE A 9 -0.25 9.62 1.71
C ILE A 9 0.48 10.79 2.34
N GLU A 10 1.78 10.68 2.39
CA GLU A 10 2.63 11.73 2.96
C GLU A 10 3.64 12.15 1.93
N LYS A 11 3.79 13.45 1.75
CA LYS A 11 4.80 13.97 0.84
C LYS A 11 6.12 14.06 1.59
N LEU A 12 7.15 13.47 1.00
CA LEU A 12 8.44 13.42 1.64
C LEU A 12 9.25 14.68 1.36
N PRO A 13 9.99 15.20 2.34
CA PRO A 13 10.75 16.42 2.13
C PRO A 13 11.83 16.28 1.08
N GLU A 14 12.32 15.07 0.88
CA GLU A 14 13.37 14.82 -0.10
C GLU A 14 12.82 14.61 -1.50
N GLY A 15 11.52 14.56 -1.62
CA GLY A 15 10.88 14.24 -2.89
C GLY A 15 10.21 12.89 -2.81
N GLY A 16 9.12 12.75 -3.56
CA GLY A 16 8.38 11.51 -3.55
C GLY A 16 7.30 11.48 -2.51
N PHE A 17 6.65 10.34 -2.45
CA PHE A 17 5.49 10.16 -1.57
C PHE A 17 5.59 8.83 -0.86
N LEU A 18 5.02 8.78 0.32
CA LEU A 18 4.97 7.56 1.12
C LEU A 18 3.51 7.22 1.39
N ALA A 19 3.16 5.97 1.16
CA ALA A 19 1.80 5.49 1.41
C ALA A 19 1.85 4.42 2.48
N THR A 20 0.97 4.55 3.45
CA THR A 20 0.80 3.54 4.49
C THR A 20 -0.68 3.28 4.68
N SER A 21 -1.01 2.24 5.42
CA SER A 21 -2.40 1.89 5.67
C SER A 21 -2.54 1.34 7.08
N ASP A 22 -3.63 1.76 7.73
CA ASP A 22 -3.96 1.19 9.04
C ASP A 22 -4.70 -0.12 8.87
N GLU A 23 -5.32 -0.32 7.73
CA GLU A 23 -6.14 -1.50 7.52
C GLU A 23 -5.32 -2.70 7.08
N VAL A 24 -4.29 -2.45 6.29
CA VAL A 24 -3.44 -3.53 5.80
C VAL A 24 -2.12 -3.43 6.53
N GLN A 25 -1.96 -4.29 7.49
CA GLN A 25 -0.76 -4.25 8.33
C GLN A 25 0.47 -4.57 7.50
N GLY A 26 1.48 -3.74 7.64
CA GLY A 26 2.72 -3.94 6.91
C GLY A 26 2.77 -3.26 5.56
N LEU A 27 1.70 -2.56 5.17
CA LEU A 27 1.68 -1.89 3.88
C LEU A 27 2.49 -0.60 3.97
N VAL A 28 3.58 -0.55 3.22
CA VAL A 28 4.40 0.64 3.08
C VAL A 28 4.83 0.70 1.62
N ALA A 29 4.60 1.84 0.98
CA ALA A 29 4.95 2.01 -0.42
C ALA A 29 5.51 3.40 -0.61
N GLN A 30 6.51 3.50 -1.46
CA GLN A 30 7.15 4.78 -1.73
C GLN A 30 7.39 4.90 -3.22
N GLY A 31 7.08 6.07 -3.76
CA GLY A 31 7.28 6.34 -5.17
C GLY A 31 7.62 7.80 -5.36
N TRP A 32 8.03 8.15 -6.59
CA TRP A 32 8.40 9.51 -6.89
C TRP A 32 7.20 10.38 -7.22
N THR A 33 6.14 9.78 -7.75
CA THR A 33 4.91 10.51 -8.03
C THR A 33 3.78 9.91 -7.21
N LEU A 34 2.71 10.68 -7.07
CA LEU A 34 1.56 10.19 -6.35
C LEU A 34 0.97 8.95 -7.02
N GLN A 35 0.85 9.01 -8.34
CA GLN A 35 0.28 7.87 -9.07
C GLN A 35 1.16 6.65 -8.92
N GLU A 36 2.46 6.81 -9.03
CA GLU A 36 3.37 5.68 -8.87
C GLU A 36 3.26 5.08 -7.48
N THR A 37 3.18 5.95 -6.47
CA THR A 37 3.08 5.48 -5.10
C THR A 37 1.81 4.67 -4.89
N ILE A 38 0.70 5.14 -5.45
CA ILE A 38 -0.56 4.44 -5.30
C ILE A 38 -0.52 3.09 -6.01
N GLU A 39 0.09 3.04 -7.19
CA GLU A 39 0.20 1.78 -7.91
C GLU A 39 1.04 0.77 -7.14
N ILE A 40 2.14 1.23 -6.56
CA ILE A 40 2.97 0.35 -5.75
C ILE A 40 2.20 -0.12 -4.52
N ALA A 41 1.47 0.80 -3.88
CA ALA A 41 0.71 0.45 -2.70
C ALA A 41 -0.34 -0.60 -3.01
N ARG A 42 -1.00 -0.48 -4.15
CA ARG A 42 -2.02 -1.46 -4.54
C ARG A 42 -1.40 -2.84 -4.75
N ASP A 43 -0.23 -2.88 -5.36
CA ASP A 43 0.45 -4.14 -5.60
C ASP A 43 0.87 -4.78 -4.29
N VAL A 44 1.42 -3.97 -3.39
CA VAL A 44 1.83 -4.48 -2.08
C VAL A 44 0.62 -4.96 -1.30
N ALA A 45 -0.47 -4.21 -1.34
CA ALA A 45 -1.68 -4.59 -0.61
C ALA A 45 -2.20 -5.92 -1.11
N ARG A 46 -2.21 -6.11 -2.43
CA ARG A 46 -2.70 -7.36 -2.98
C ARG A 46 -1.85 -8.53 -2.50
N LYS A 47 -0.54 -8.36 -2.50
CA LYS A 47 0.35 -9.44 -2.07
C LYS A 47 0.19 -9.75 -0.60
N LEU A 48 0.01 -8.72 0.22
CA LEU A 48 -0.18 -8.94 1.64
C LEU A 48 -1.50 -9.66 1.91
N ILE A 49 -2.55 -9.27 1.21
CA ILE A 49 -3.84 -9.89 1.39
C ILE A 49 -3.80 -11.34 0.92
N GLU A 50 -3.13 -11.59 -0.20
CA GLU A 50 -3.01 -12.96 -0.70
C GLU A 50 -2.23 -13.84 0.27
N ALA A 51 -1.19 -13.28 0.87
CA ALA A 51 -0.41 -14.02 1.83
C ALA A 51 -1.25 -14.41 3.04
N GLN A 52 -2.09 -13.50 3.48
CA GLN A 52 -2.96 -13.80 4.61
C GLN A 52 -4.01 -14.83 4.24
N SER A 53 -4.52 -14.75 3.03
CA SER A 53 -5.53 -15.71 2.58
C SER A 53 -4.95 -17.10 2.48
N HIS A 54 -3.70 -17.20 2.09
CA HIS A 54 -3.05 -18.50 1.93
C HIS A 54 -2.53 -19.03 3.23
N HIS A 55 -2.72 -18.34 4.28
CA HIS A 55 -2.21 -18.76 5.54
C HIS A 55 -3.10 -19.83 6.10
N SER A 56 -3.11 -20.93 5.55
CA SER A 56 -3.92 -21.94 6.08
C SER A 56 -3.10 -22.98 6.65
N LYS A 57 -2.95 -23.34 7.07
CA LYS A 57 -2.40 -24.40 7.42
C LYS A 57 -1.98 -24.48 8.12
#